data_33bb3f1d5d1b5f74c686c89aceb9bc94
#
_entry.id   33bb3f1d5d1b5f74c686c89aceb9bc94
#
_cell.length_a   1.000
_cell.length_b   1.000
_cell.length_c   1.000
_cell.angle_alpha   90.00
_cell.angle_beta   90.00
_cell.angle_gamma   90.00
#
_symmetry.space_group_name_H-M   'P 1'
#
loop_
_entity.id
_entity.type
_entity.pdbx_description
1 polymer ?
#
loop_
_entity_poly.entity_id
_entity_poly.type
_entity_poly.pdbx_seq_one_letter_code
_entity_poly.pdbx_strand_id
1 'polypeptide(L)'
;IDPTNPDTRKYVWQRVKENYVDNGVDLLWFDEAEPEIHPEHFDNLILSLGNGDEVGLIYPYYYAQLVYDGMKEMGRDDIVTLSRCAYIGAQKFGTLVWSGDIPSTFESLRKQVKSGLNMAMCGIPWWTTDIGGFYGGDIESDEFRELIVRWFQYGVFCPVFRLHGSRNGHDRTRDIIEPSGGDNEVGGFGDRGYGI
;
A
#
# COMPACT_ATOMS: atom_id res chain seq x y z
N ILE A 1 -9.77 -4.04 12.07
CA ILE A 1 -9.30 -5.32 12.65
C ILE A 1 -8.13 -5.07 13.60
N ASP A 2 -7.89 -6.02 14.52
CA ASP A 2 -6.73 -6.00 15.42
C ASP A 2 -5.74 -7.12 15.04
N PRO A 3 -4.70 -6.84 14.25
CA PRO A 3 -3.74 -7.87 13.84
C PRO A 3 -2.79 -8.26 14.98
N THR A 4 -2.73 -7.52 16.08
CA THR A 4 -1.91 -7.90 17.25
C THR A 4 -2.50 -9.11 17.99
N ASN A 5 -3.82 -9.34 17.85
CA ASN A 5 -4.49 -10.52 18.37
C ASN A 5 -4.25 -11.75 17.46
N PRO A 6 -3.67 -12.84 17.95
CA PRO A 6 -3.39 -14.02 17.13
C PRO A 6 -4.66 -14.71 16.60
N ASP A 7 -5.77 -14.65 17.33
CA ASP A 7 -7.03 -15.27 16.87
C ASP A 7 -7.64 -14.45 15.72
N THR A 8 -7.54 -13.12 15.80
CA THR A 8 -7.93 -12.23 14.69
C THR A 8 -7.08 -12.54 13.44
N ARG A 9 -5.76 -12.70 13.57
CA ARG A 9 -4.91 -13.07 12.43
C ARG A 9 -5.35 -14.37 11.78
N LYS A 10 -5.62 -15.42 12.57
CA LYS A 10 -6.11 -16.72 12.06
C LYS A 10 -7.45 -16.58 11.36
N TYR A 11 -8.38 -15.85 11.94
CA TYR A 11 -9.70 -15.65 11.35
C TYR A 11 -9.61 -14.90 10.01
N VAL A 12 -8.87 -13.80 9.97
CA VAL A 12 -8.70 -13.01 8.74
C VAL A 12 -7.99 -13.82 7.67
N TRP A 13 -6.92 -14.54 8.05
CA TRP A 13 -6.22 -15.43 7.12
C TRP A 13 -7.16 -16.47 6.52
N GLN A 14 -7.99 -17.10 7.33
CA GLN A 14 -8.95 -18.07 6.83
C GLN A 14 -9.89 -17.46 5.77
N ARG A 15 -10.37 -16.22 5.99
CA ARG A 15 -11.21 -15.52 5.00
C ARG A 15 -10.45 -15.20 3.73
N VAL A 16 -9.20 -14.74 3.85
CA VAL A 16 -8.33 -14.47 2.69
C VAL A 16 -8.05 -15.75 1.92
N LYS A 17 -7.73 -16.82 2.63
CA LYS A 17 -7.47 -18.12 2.01
C LYS A 17 -8.67 -18.63 1.22
N GLU A 18 -9.85 -18.72 1.84
CA GLU A 18 -11.06 -19.25 1.24
C GLU A 18 -11.55 -18.43 0.05
N ASN A 19 -11.44 -17.10 0.10
CA ASN A 19 -12.01 -16.22 -0.91
C ASN A 19 -11.04 -15.84 -2.04
N TYR A 20 -9.74 -15.95 -1.81
CA TYR A 20 -8.72 -15.54 -2.79
C TYR A 20 -7.72 -16.66 -3.10
N VAL A 21 -6.98 -17.14 -2.11
CA VAL A 21 -5.86 -18.06 -2.35
C VAL A 21 -6.32 -19.41 -2.90
N ASP A 22 -7.39 -19.99 -2.34
CA ASP A 22 -7.99 -21.24 -2.83
C ASP A 22 -8.64 -21.09 -4.23
N ASN A 23 -8.85 -19.86 -4.66
CA ASN A 23 -9.35 -19.52 -6.00
C ASN A 23 -8.22 -19.12 -6.99
N GLY A 24 -6.97 -19.36 -6.63
CA GLY A 24 -5.82 -19.18 -7.52
C GLY A 24 -5.13 -17.82 -7.46
N VAL A 25 -5.41 -17.01 -6.44
CA VAL A 25 -4.67 -15.77 -6.19
C VAL A 25 -3.38 -16.12 -5.43
N ASP A 26 -2.23 -15.88 -6.06
CA ASP A 26 -0.92 -16.22 -5.50
C ASP A 26 -0.19 -15.03 -4.85
N LEU A 27 -0.45 -13.82 -5.32
CA LEU A 27 0.15 -12.59 -4.81
C LEU A 27 -0.93 -11.71 -4.21
N LEU A 28 -0.67 -11.23 -3.00
CA LEU A 28 -1.62 -10.41 -2.26
C LEU A 28 -1.13 -8.97 -2.17
N TRP A 29 -2.06 -8.05 -2.35
CA TRP A 29 -1.88 -6.64 -2.12
C TRP A 29 -2.68 -6.24 -0.89
N PHE A 30 -1.98 -5.88 0.17
CA PHE A 30 -2.56 -5.41 1.42
C PHE A 30 -2.50 -3.90 1.47
N ASP A 31 -3.59 -3.30 1.11
CA ASP A 31 -3.84 -1.88 1.31
C ASP A 31 -4.35 -1.62 2.73
N GLU A 32 -4.46 -0.35 3.13
CA GLU A 32 -4.91 0.04 4.48
C GLU A 32 -4.14 -0.70 5.61
N ALA A 33 -2.83 -0.92 5.39
CA ALA A 33 -1.98 -1.70 6.28
C ALA A 33 -1.51 -0.94 7.52
N GLU A 34 -1.71 0.36 7.59
CA GLU A 34 -1.71 1.20 8.78
C GLU A 34 -3.10 1.15 9.43
N PRO A 35 -3.23 1.31 10.76
CA PRO A 35 -4.57 1.32 11.34
C PRO A 35 -5.34 2.55 10.87
N GLU A 36 -6.46 2.33 10.19
CA GLU A 36 -7.40 3.39 9.88
C GLU A 36 -8.23 3.70 11.12
N ILE A 37 -8.12 4.91 11.64
CA ILE A 37 -8.76 5.37 12.87
C ILE A 37 -9.48 6.70 12.66
N HIS A 38 -10.70 6.79 13.17
CA HIS A 38 -11.50 8.01 13.12
C HIS A 38 -12.07 8.35 14.52
N PRO A 39 -11.85 9.58 15.05
CA PRO A 39 -10.94 10.60 14.53
C PRO A 39 -9.46 10.12 14.54
N GLU A 40 -8.61 10.76 13.76
CA GLU A 40 -7.23 10.35 13.49
C GLU A 40 -6.29 10.55 14.71
N HIS A 41 -6.59 9.88 15.81
CA HIS A 41 -5.80 9.90 17.04
C HIS A 41 -5.55 8.47 17.51
N PHE A 42 -4.30 8.13 17.75
CA PHE A 42 -3.90 6.81 18.21
C PHE A 42 -4.49 6.42 19.56
N ASP A 43 -4.87 7.38 20.39
CA ASP A 43 -5.56 7.16 21.67
C ASP A 43 -6.97 6.54 21.50
N ASN A 44 -7.56 6.62 20.31
CA ASN A 44 -8.81 5.95 19.97
C ASN A 44 -8.62 4.47 19.55
N LEU A 45 -7.39 4.04 19.37
CA LEU A 45 -7.05 2.69 18.97
C LEU A 45 -6.73 1.84 20.19
N ILE A 46 -7.50 0.77 20.38
CA ILE A 46 -7.23 -0.22 21.43
C ILE A 46 -6.94 -1.54 20.75
N LEU A 47 -5.73 -2.03 20.93
CA LEU A 47 -5.26 -3.30 20.42
C LEU A 47 -5.08 -4.31 21.56
N SER A 48 -5.07 -5.58 21.25
CA SER A 48 -4.78 -6.64 22.24
C SER A 48 -3.40 -6.49 22.88
N LEU A 49 -2.47 -5.85 22.17
CA LEU A 49 -1.12 -5.59 22.65
C LEU A 49 -1.04 -4.37 23.60
N GLY A 50 -1.95 -3.41 23.49
CA GLY A 50 -1.97 -2.16 24.29
C GLY A 50 -2.71 -1.02 23.60
N ASN A 51 -2.59 0.18 24.17
CA ASN A 51 -3.18 1.38 23.60
C ASN A 51 -2.43 1.82 22.33
N GLY A 52 -3.15 2.46 21.41
CA GLY A 52 -2.61 2.86 20.11
C GLY A 52 -1.43 3.81 20.19
N ASP A 53 -1.43 4.78 21.09
CA ASP A 53 -0.32 5.73 21.32
C ASP A 53 0.96 5.04 21.81
N GLU A 54 0.86 3.87 22.43
CA GLU A 54 2.02 3.10 22.85
C GLU A 54 2.47 2.10 21.78
N VAL A 55 1.52 1.45 21.11
CA VAL A 55 1.82 0.29 20.26
C VAL A 55 1.25 0.38 18.84
N GLY A 56 0.54 1.44 18.47
CA GLY A 56 -0.16 1.54 17.20
C GLY A 56 0.76 1.40 15.98
N LEU A 57 1.97 1.93 16.04
CA LEU A 57 2.93 1.86 14.93
C LEU A 57 3.40 0.44 14.59
N ILE A 58 3.22 -0.53 15.47
CA ILE A 58 3.57 -1.94 15.17
C ILE A 58 2.49 -2.69 14.38
N TYR A 59 1.35 -2.06 14.14
CA TYR A 59 0.23 -2.63 13.38
C TYR A 59 0.66 -3.28 12.06
N PRO A 60 1.44 -2.59 11.18
CA PRO A 60 1.88 -3.16 9.90
C PRO A 60 2.72 -4.43 10.05
N TYR A 61 3.47 -4.56 11.14
CA TYR A 61 4.26 -5.76 11.39
C TYR A 61 3.37 -7.00 11.57
N TYR A 62 2.35 -6.90 12.42
CA TYR A 62 1.43 -8.01 12.65
C TYR A 62 0.49 -8.25 11.47
N TYR A 63 0.20 -7.19 10.70
CA TYR A 63 -0.57 -7.31 9.47
C TYR A 63 0.20 -8.10 8.40
N ALA A 64 1.50 -7.83 8.22
CA ALA A 64 2.36 -8.62 7.35
C ALA A 64 2.55 -10.05 7.86
N GLN A 65 2.68 -10.23 9.17
CA GLN A 65 2.80 -11.55 9.80
C GLN A 65 1.58 -12.44 9.54
N LEU A 66 0.39 -11.87 9.52
CA LEU A 66 -0.86 -12.59 9.25
C LEU A 66 -0.78 -13.38 7.94
N VAL A 67 -0.32 -12.74 6.87
CA VAL A 67 -0.19 -13.37 5.56
C VAL A 67 0.95 -14.38 5.55
N TYR A 68 2.09 -13.98 6.09
CA TYR A 68 3.27 -14.83 6.11
C TYR A 68 3.01 -16.15 6.82
N ASP A 69 2.46 -16.11 8.04
CA ASP A 69 2.18 -17.31 8.82
C ASP A 69 1.19 -18.23 8.08
N GLY A 70 0.14 -17.66 7.51
CA GLY A 70 -0.84 -18.41 6.76
C GLY A 70 -0.29 -19.05 5.48
N MET A 71 0.55 -18.35 4.72
CA MET A 71 1.21 -18.90 3.55
C MET A 71 2.21 -20.00 3.94
N LYS A 72 2.93 -19.83 5.06
CA LYS A 72 3.84 -20.87 5.60
C LYS A 72 3.09 -22.12 6.02
N GLU A 73 1.91 -22.00 6.64
CA GLU A 73 1.04 -23.14 6.98
C GLU A 73 0.60 -23.92 5.74
N MET A 74 0.51 -23.27 4.57
CA MET A 74 0.25 -23.91 3.28
C MET A 74 1.50 -24.51 2.62
N GLY A 75 2.68 -24.44 3.27
CA GLY A 75 3.95 -24.96 2.75
C GLY A 75 4.61 -24.05 1.71
N ARG A 76 4.23 -22.78 1.64
CA ARG A 76 4.86 -21.82 0.73
C ARG A 76 6.11 -21.19 1.37
N ASP A 77 7.14 -20.99 0.54
CA ASP A 77 8.40 -20.36 0.95
C ASP A 77 8.68 -19.06 0.17
N ASP A 78 8.09 -18.91 -1.01
CA ASP A 78 8.22 -17.78 -1.92
C ASP A 78 7.18 -16.69 -1.63
N ILE A 79 7.19 -16.17 -0.39
CA ILE A 79 6.16 -15.26 0.09
C ILE A 79 6.58 -13.82 -0.18
N VAL A 80 5.79 -13.11 -0.99
CA VAL A 80 5.91 -11.66 -1.23
C VAL A 80 4.52 -11.05 -1.11
N THR A 81 4.42 -9.96 -0.35
CA THR A 81 3.16 -9.24 -0.14
C THR A 81 3.39 -7.75 -0.35
N LEU A 82 2.63 -7.13 -1.24
CA LEU A 82 2.63 -5.68 -1.41
C LEU A 82 1.84 -5.04 -0.28
N SER A 83 2.48 -4.11 0.44
CA SER A 83 1.87 -3.42 1.57
C SER A 83 2.15 -1.92 1.53
N ARG A 84 1.16 -1.09 1.91
CA ARG A 84 1.30 0.36 1.91
C ARG A 84 2.27 0.89 2.97
N CYS A 85 2.49 0.14 4.00
CA CYS A 85 3.44 0.50 5.04
C CYS A 85 4.13 -0.72 5.64
N ALA A 86 5.18 -0.47 6.41
CA ALA A 86 5.91 -1.50 7.12
C ALA A 86 6.44 -0.96 8.45
N TYR A 87 6.76 -1.87 9.34
CA TYR A 87 7.48 -1.60 10.57
C TYR A 87 8.81 -2.37 10.57
N ILE A 88 9.78 -1.92 11.35
CA ILE A 88 11.07 -2.61 11.48
C ILE A 88 10.85 -4.10 11.78
N GLY A 89 11.49 -4.96 11.00
CA GLY A 89 11.35 -6.42 11.11
C GLY A 89 10.32 -7.02 10.15
N ALA A 90 9.47 -6.22 9.49
CA ALA A 90 8.51 -6.72 8.51
C ALA A 90 9.16 -7.32 7.26
N GLN A 91 10.41 -6.94 6.94
CA GLN A 91 11.16 -7.51 5.81
C GLN A 91 11.31 -9.04 5.89
N LYS A 92 11.30 -9.62 7.08
CA LYS A 92 11.34 -11.09 7.25
C LYS A 92 10.08 -11.80 6.77
N PHE A 93 9.00 -11.06 6.59
CA PHE A 93 7.72 -11.57 6.09
C PHE A 93 7.56 -11.41 4.57
N GLY A 94 8.62 -11.03 3.86
CA GLY A 94 8.55 -10.81 2.42
C GLY A 94 7.78 -9.54 2.04
N THR A 95 7.74 -8.54 2.93
CA THR A 95 6.99 -7.30 2.69
C THR A 95 7.68 -6.45 1.62
N LEU A 96 6.97 -6.21 0.53
CA LEU A 96 7.27 -5.22 -0.50
C LEU A 96 6.45 -3.96 -0.21
N VAL A 97 7.10 -2.81 -0.10
CA VAL A 97 6.43 -1.56 0.32
C VAL A 97 6.31 -0.59 -0.84
N TRP A 98 5.15 0.06 -0.95
CA TRP A 98 4.99 1.27 -1.77
C TRP A 98 4.59 2.45 -0.88
N SER A 99 4.77 3.64 -1.40
CA SER A 99 4.62 4.89 -0.65
C SER A 99 3.19 5.39 -0.46
N GLY A 100 2.20 4.58 -0.79
CA GLY A 100 0.79 4.99 -0.70
C GLY A 100 0.35 5.94 -1.82
N ASP A 101 -0.78 6.60 -1.60
CA ASP A 101 -1.45 7.47 -2.55
C ASP A 101 -0.78 8.84 -2.58
N ILE A 102 0.10 9.04 -3.52
CA ILE A 102 0.92 10.24 -3.64
C ILE A 102 0.53 11.10 -4.84
N PRO A 103 0.61 12.44 -4.76
CA PRO A 103 0.26 13.31 -5.87
C PRO A 103 1.24 13.20 -7.05
N SER A 104 0.71 13.40 -8.26
CA SER A 104 1.46 13.39 -9.51
C SER A 104 2.23 14.70 -9.70
N THR A 105 3.31 14.87 -8.94
CA THR A 105 4.14 16.09 -8.97
C THR A 105 5.63 15.76 -8.93
N PHE A 106 6.48 16.68 -9.44
CA PHE A 106 7.93 16.58 -9.29
C PHE A 106 8.40 16.62 -7.83
N GLU A 107 7.65 17.29 -6.96
CA GLU A 107 7.93 17.29 -5.54
C GLU A 107 7.76 15.89 -4.95
N SER A 108 6.65 15.22 -5.27
CA SER A 108 6.42 13.83 -4.88
C SER A 108 7.54 12.92 -5.38
N LEU A 109 7.88 12.99 -6.67
CA LEU A 109 8.98 12.19 -7.23
C LEU A 109 10.28 12.38 -6.43
N ARG A 110 10.62 13.63 -6.10
CA ARG A 110 11.84 13.93 -5.30
C ARG A 110 11.77 13.28 -3.91
N LYS A 111 10.60 13.32 -3.29
CA LYS A 111 10.36 12.65 -1.98
C LYS A 111 10.53 11.14 -2.12
N GLN A 112 9.98 10.53 -3.18
CA GLN A 112 10.06 9.08 -3.39
C GLN A 112 11.49 8.56 -3.54
N VAL A 113 12.34 9.28 -4.24
CA VAL A 113 13.77 8.91 -4.34
C VAL A 113 14.43 8.87 -2.95
N LYS A 114 14.18 9.90 -2.13
CA LYS A 114 14.72 9.95 -0.76
C LYS A 114 14.13 8.86 0.12
N SER A 115 12.82 8.64 0.04
CA SER A 115 12.13 7.61 0.83
C SER A 115 12.64 6.21 0.49
N GLY A 116 12.79 5.87 -0.79
CA GLY A 116 13.33 4.59 -1.20
C GLY A 116 14.74 4.33 -0.69
N LEU A 117 15.60 5.36 -0.72
CA LEU A 117 16.96 5.27 -0.15
C LEU A 117 16.91 5.06 1.37
N ASN A 118 16.03 5.77 2.07
CA ASN A 118 15.87 5.61 3.52
C ASN A 118 15.33 4.21 3.88
N MET A 119 14.34 3.71 3.15
CA MET A 119 13.81 2.36 3.34
C MET A 119 14.90 1.30 3.15
N ALA A 120 15.72 1.43 2.10
CA ALA A 120 16.88 0.54 1.88
C ALA A 120 17.89 0.59 3.04
N MET A 121 18.19 1.78 3.56
CA MET A 121 19.08 1.97 4.73
C MET A 121 18.50 1.39 6.02
N CYS A 122 17.15 1.35 6.15
CA CYS A 122 16.46 0.70 7.27
C CYS A 122 16.38 -0.83 7.13
N GLY A 123 16.94 -1.41 6.07
CA GLY A 123 16.89 -2.85 5.83
C GLY A 123 15.57 -3.33 5.25
N ILE A 124 14.78 -2.45 4.63
CA ILE A 124 13.56 -2.77 3.88
C ILE A 124 13.84 -2.45 2.40
N PRO A 125 14.59 -3.33 1.68
CA PRO A 125 15.04 -3.02 0.33
C PRO A 125 13.96 -3.20 -0.73
N TRP A 126 12.90 -3.98 -0.45
CA TRP A 126 11.80 -4.18 -1.38
C TRP A 126 10.89 -2.96 -1.40
N TRP A 127 11.11 -2.11 -2.39
CA TRP A 127 10.47 -0.81 -2.52
C TRP A 127 9.92 -0.60 -3.93
N THR A 128 8.79 0.06 -4.00
CA THR A 128 8.19 0.58 -5.23
C THR A 128 7.47 1.88 -4.97
N THR A 129 7.04 2.56 -6.02
CA THR A 129 6.13 3.70 -5.97
C THR A 129 5.03 3.53 -7.01
N ASP A 130 3.99 4.33 -6.92
CA ASP A 130 3.07 4.53 -8.02
C ASP A 130 3.77 5.39 -9.07
N ILE A 131 4.26 4.77 -10.15
CA ILE A 131 4.99 5.49 -11.20
C ILE A 131 4.06 6.50 -11.86
N GLY A 132 4.44 7.77 -11.78
CA GLY A 132 3.63 8.90 -12.24
C GLY A 132 2.79 9.56 -11.14
N GLY A 133 2.82 9.04 -9.91
CA GLY A 133 1.95 9.41 -8.80
C GLY A 133 0.60 8.69 -8.88
N PHE A 134 -0.10 8.60 -7.75
CA PHE A 134 -1.40 7.93 -7.68
C PHE A 134 -2.54 8.82 -8.18
N TYR A 135 -2.59 10.08 -7.78
CA TYR A 135 -3.70 10.98 -8.13
C TYR A 135 -3.21 12.33 -8.68
N GLY A 136 -4.14 13.03 -9.35
CA GLY A 136 -3.86 14.32 -9.99
C GLY A 136 -3.02 14.15 -11.26
N GLY A 137 -2.49 15.27 -11.72
CA GLY A 137 -1.74 15.33 -12.98
C GLY A 137 -2.67 15.44 -14.19
N ASP A 138 -2.37 16.41 -15.05
CA ASP A 138 -3.04 16.57 -16.32
C ASP A 138 -2.25 15.81 -17.40
N ILE A 139 -2.80 14.69 -17.87
CA ILE A 139 -2.15 13.82 -18.87
C ILE A 139 -1.90 14.51 -20.21
N GLU A 140 -2.61 15.59 -20.51
CA GLU A 140 -2.43 16.37 -21.74
C GLU A 140 -1.32 17.43 -21.60
N SER A 141 -0.88 17.72 -20.38
CA SER A 141 0.16 18.71 -20.12
C SER A 141 1.58 18.16 -20.43
N ASP A 142 2.44 19.03 -20.90
CA ASP A 142 3.85 18.71 -21.12
C ASP A 142 4.57 18.44 -19.79
N GLU A 143 4.13 19.09 -18.71
CA GLU A 143 4.68 18.86 -17.37
C GLU A 143 4.43 17.41 -16.92
N PHE A 144 3.22 16.87 -17.07
CA PHE A 144 2.93 15.50 -16.71
C PHE A 144 3.68 14.49 -17.60
N ARG A 145 3.79 14.78 -18.91
CA ARG A 145 4.57 13.95 -19.84
C ARG A 145 6.04 13.86 -19.43
N GLU A 146 6.62 14.98 -19.04
CA GLU A 146 8.00 14.98 -18.52
C GLU A 146 8.08 14.25 -17.17
N LEU A 147 7.14 14.49 -16.26
CA LEU A 147 7.07 13.84 -14.95
C LEU A 147 7.05 12.31 -15.08
N ILE A 148 6.18 11.77 -15.94
CA ILE A 148 6.06 10.32 -16.12
C ILE A 148 7.36 9.73 -16.65
N VAL A 149 8.04 10.40 -17.59
CA VAL A 149 9.34 9.97 -18.13
C VAL A 149 10.39 9.91 -17.02
N ARG A 150 10.47 10.95 -16.17
CA ARG A 150 11.43 10.96 -15.04
C ARG A 150 11.11 9.93 -13.99
N TRP A 151 9.83 9.68 -13.74
CA TRP A 151 9.42 8.64 -12.81
C TRP A 151 9.72 7.23 -13.33
N PHE A 152 9.53 7.00 -14.63
CA PHE A 152 9.99 5.76 -15.28
C PHE A 152 11.49 5.54 -15.12
N GLN A 153 12.29 6.58 -15.36
CA GLN A 153 13.75 6.52 -15.16
C GLN A 153 14.11 6.12 -13.73
N TYR A 154 13.42 6.67 -12.73
CA TYR A 154 13.62 6.27 -11.34
C TYR A 154 13.12 4.84 -11.10
N GLY A 155 11.96 4.49 -11.61
CA GLY A 155 11.35 3.17 -11.43
C GLY A 155 12.22 2.02 -11.92
N VAL A 156 13.02 2.23 -12.97
CA VAL A 156 13.98 1.22 -13.48
C VAL A 156 15.00 0.80 -12.42
N PHE A 157 15.31 1.67 -11.48
CA PHE A 157 16.24 1.40 -10.36
C PHE A 157 15.53 0.90 -9.10
N CYS A 158 14.20 0.88 -9.08
CA CYS A 158 13.46 0.30 -7.97
C CYS A 158 13.44 -1.23 -8.09
N PRO A 159 13.45 -1.98 -6.98
CA PRO A 159 13.35 -3.44 -6.99
C PRO A 159 12.10 -3.96 -7.68
N VAL A 160 11.01 -3.20 -7.67
CA VAL A 160 9.78 -3.50 -8.40
C VAL A 160 9.37 -2.29 -9.22
N PHE A 161 9.21 -2.52 -10.53
CA PHE A 161 8.73 -1.53 -11.48
C PHE A 161 7.22 -1.68 -11.64
N ARG A 162 6.44 -0.70 -11.15
CA ARG A 162 4.99 -0.80 -11.10
C ARG A 162 4.33 0.51 -11.54
N LEU A 163 3.41 0.41 -12.50
CA LEU A 163 2.48 1.49 -12.84
C LEU A 163 1.21 1.32 -12.03
N HIS A 164 0.79 2.40 -11.37
CA HIS A 164 -0.48 2.49 -10.69
C HIS A 164 -0.90 3.95 -10.54
N GLY A 165 -2.21 4.20 -10.47
CA GLY A 165 -2.75 5.53 -10.22
C GLY A 165 -4.06 5.79 -10.97
N SER A 166 -4.77 6.81 -10.52
CA SER A 166 -6.03 7.29 -11.09
C SER A 166 -5.88 8.77 -11.52
N ARG A 167 -6.50 9.12 -12.65
CA ARG A 167 -6.47 10.49 -13.20
C ARG A 167 -7.89 10.95 -13.42
N ASN A 168 -8.32 11.98 -12.70
CA ASN A 168 -9.65 12.55 -12.86
C ASN A 168 -9.85 13.06 -14.30
N GLY A 169 -10.98 12.70 -14.90
CA GLY A 169 -11.43 13.20 -16.20
C GLY A 169 -11.01 12.39 -17.43
N HIS A 170 -10.12 11.41 -17.30
CA HIS A 170 -9.65 10.60 -18.43
C HIS A 170 -9.64 9.10 -18.15
N ASP A 171 -10.41 8.64 -17.18
CA ASP A 171 -10.55 7.22 -16.93
C ASP A 171 -11.51 6.59 -17.95
N ARG A 172 -10.95 6.27 -19.12
CA ARG A 172 -11.68 5.52 -20.15
C ARG A 172 -12.06 4.11 -19.72
N THR A 173 -11.53 3.63 -18.59
CA THR A 173 -11.91 2.32 -18.05
C THR A 173 -13.28 2.40 -17.38
N ARG A 174 -13.70 3.56 -16.85
CA ARG A 174 -15.07 3.77 -16.40
C ARG A 174 -16.10 3.60 -17.52
N ASP A 175 -15.78 4.08 -18.72
CA ASP A 175 -16.67 3.95 -19.89
C ASP A 175 -16.82 2.49 -20.36
N ILE A 176 -15.91 1.61 -19.97
CA ILE A 176 -15.92 0.19 -20.35
C ILE A 176 -16.60 -0.68 -19.29
N ILE A 177 -16.57 -0.28 -18.02
CA ILE A 177 -17.02 -1.12 -16.89
C ILE A 177 -18.40 -0.72 -16.39
N GLU A 178 -18.87 0.50 -16.60
CA GLU A 178 -20.21 0.93 -16.21
C GLU A 178 -21.03 1.49 -17.39
N PRO A 179 -21.87 0.66 -18.02
CA PRO A 179 -22.97 1.19 -18.79
C PRO A 179 -24.13 1.55 -17.84
N SER A 180 -24.12 2.73 -17.32
CA SER A 180 -25.24 3.38 -16.64
C SER A 180 -25.02 3.82 -15.20
N GLY A 181 -24.92 5.13 -15.06
CA GLY A 181 -25.65 5.91 -14.06
C GLY A 181 -25.49 5.52 -12.59
N GLY A 182 -24.41 5.95 -11.98
CA GLY A 182 -24.34 6.10 -10.55
C GLY A 182 -23.27 7.12 -10.22
N ASP A 183 -23.70 8.26 -9.68
CA ASP A 183 -22.82 9.24 -9.06
C ASP A 183 -22.13 8.61 -7.85
N ASN A 184 -21.16 7.76 -8.09
CA ASN A 184 -20.19 7.42 -7.09
C ASN A 184 -19.15 8.54 -7.11
N GLU A 185 -19.43 9.59 -6.36
CA GLU A 185 -18.39 10.36 -5.75
C GLU A 185 -17.49 9.33 -5.04
N VAL A 186 -16.38 8.96 -5.68
CA VAL A 186 -15.24 8.42 -4.97
C VAL A 186 -14.90 9.52 -4.00
N GLY A 187 -15.29 9.33 -2.74
CA GLY A 187 -15.12 10.33 -1.70
C GLY A 187 -13.70 10.81 -1.78
N GLY A 188 -13.53 12.09 -2.07
CA GLY A 188 -12.23 12.68 -2.12
C GLY A 188 -11.54 12.35 -0.83
N PHE A 189 -10.49 11.55 -0.91
CA PHE A 189 -9.50 11.48 0.14
C PHE A 189 -8.89 12.88 0.19
N GLY A 190 -9.55 13.72 0.99
CA GLY A 190 -9.06 15.06 1.25
C GLY A 190 -7.65 14.94 1.75
N ASP A 191 -6.86 15.90 1.42
CA ASP A 191 -5.50 16.26 1.82
C ASP A 191 -4.98 15.63 3.12
N ARG A 192 -5.05 14.30 3.22
CA ARG A 192 -4.49 13.55 4.33
C ARG A 192 -3.05 13.24 3.97
N GLY A 193 -2.21 14.21 4.28
CA GLY A 193 -0.78 14.03 4.22
C GLY A 193 -0.33 12.97 5.20
N TYR A 194 -0.45 11.71 4.85
CA TYR A 194 0.32 10.67 5.51
C TYR A 194 1.77 10.83 5.04
N GLY A 195 2.45 11.80 5.68
CA GLY A 195 3.88 11.97 5.51
C GLY A 195 4.61 10.86 6.24
N ILE A 196 5.40 10.11 5.49
CA ILE A 196 6.58 9.48 6.04
C ILE A 196 7.63 10.56 6.16
#